data_66c304a2fb46a8a0ef65f938ad472d6e
#
_entry.id   66c304a2fb46a8a0ef65f938ad472d6e
#
_cell.length_a   1.000
_cell.length_b   1.000
_cell.length_c   1.000
_cell.angle_alpha   90.00
_cell.angle_beta   90.00
_cell.angle_gamma   90.00
#
_symmetry.space_group_name_H-M   'P 1'
#
loop_
_entity.id
_entity.type
_entity.pdbx_description
1 polymer ?
#
loop_
_entity_poly.entity_id
_entity_poly.type
_entity_poly.pdbx_seq_one_letter_code
_entity_poly.pdbx_strand_id
1 'polypeptide(L)'
;MFIFEVLKAVLFGIVEGITEWLPVSSTGHIILLDEFIRLNASEEFKSMFNVVIQLGAILAVIVIFFHKLNPFDPKKSPAKKNATWMLWFKVCAAIIPSGVVGILFDDWMEAHLQTGIPVAIALIVYGVAFILVEKRNAGTQPRIGRVWDIDWKTAMLIGAFQCLSLVPGTSRSGSTILGAILLGVGRSAGSEFSFFMAIPTMLGASAIKGLKFLVSGAAFGFGEFVILMVGTVVSFIVSMVAIKGLMNYVRKHSFSAFGVYRIALGAVVLAYFAIKGILA
;
A
#
# COMPACT_ATOMS: atom_id res chain seq x y z
N MET A 1 14.43 23.19 -16.64
CA MET A 1 13.08 22.95 -16.08
C MET A 1 12.74 21.45 -16.07
N PHE A 2 12.81 20.75 -17.19
CA PHE A 2 12.49 19.30 -17.29
C PHE A 2 13.26 18.39 -16.32
N ILE A 3 14.57 18.58 -16.15
CA ILE A 3 15.40 17.78 -15.24
C ILE A 3 14.92 17.84 -13.78
N PHE A 4 14.39 18.99 -13.34
CA PHE A 4 13.83 19.12 -11.98
C PHE A 4 12.56 18.29 -11.80
N GLU A 5 11.70 18.19 -12.82
CA GLU A 5 10.51 17.35 -12.76
C GLU A 5 10.89 15.87 -12.72
N VAL A 6 11.94 15.47 -13.45
CA VAL A 6 12.50 14.11 -13.37
C VAL A 6 13.04 13.82 -11.96
N LEU A 7 13.77 14.77 -11.34
CA LEU A 7 14.26 14.60 -9.97
C LEU A 7 13.13 14.48 -8.95
N LYS A 8 12.04 15.25 -9.13
CA LYS A 8 10.83 15.10 -8.31
C LYS A 8 10.22 13.71 -8.49
N ALA A 9 10.10 13.22 -9.72
CA ALA A 9 9.59 11.88 -9.99
C ALA A 9 10.43 10.77 -9.31
N VAL A 10 11.77 10.93 -9.31
CA VAL A 10 12.67 10.05 -8.55
C VAL A 10 12.33 10.07 -7.08
N LEU A 11 12.11 11.24 -6.48
CA LEU A 11 11.80 11.38 -5.06
C LEU A 11 10.44 10.76 -4.72
N PHE A 12 9.40 11.02 -5.54
CA PHE A 12 8.11 10.37 -5.40
C PHE A 12 8.21 8.85 -5.50
N GLY A 13 8.98 8.34 -6.48
CA GLY A 13 9.22 6.91 -6.63
C GLY A 13 9.95 6.29 -5.43
N ILE A 14 10.91 6.99 -4.82
CA ILE A 14 11.60 6.54 -3.60
C ILE A 14 10.61 6.46 -2.44
N VAL A 15 9.85 7.53 -2.20
CA VAL A 15 8.88 7.59 -1.11
C VAL A 15 7.84 6.49 -1.28
N GLU A 16 7.25 6.35 -2.46
CA GLU A 16 6.28 5.29 -2.77
C GLU A 16 6.88 3.89 -2.54
N GLY A 17 8.06 3.64 -3.12
CA GLY A 17 8.71 2.33 -3.05
C GLY A 17 9.05 1.89 -1.63
N ILE A 18 9.33 2.82 -0.72
CA ILE A 18 9.55 2.53 0.70
C ILE A 18 8.22 2.35 1.42
N THR A 19 7.33 3.33 1.31
CA THR A 19 6.20 3.49 2.24
C THR A 19 4.99 2.64 1.88
N GLU A 20 4.90 2.13 0.65
CA GLU A 20 3.80 1.27 0.23
C GLU A 20 3.82 -0.10 0.96
N TRP A 21 5.00 -0.66 1.17
CA TRP A 21 5.16 -1.97 1.80
C TRP A 21 5.25 -1.90 3.31
N LEU A 22 5.85 -0.84 3.83
CA LEU A 22 5.85 -0.58 5.26
C LEU A 22 4.44 -0.12 5.70
N PRO A 23 3.97 -0.55 6.87
CA PRO A 23 2.64 -0.16 7.34
C PRO A 23 2.62 1.27 7.90
N VAL A 24 3.10 2.25 7.10
CA VAL A 24 3.29 3.66 7.50
C VAL A 24 2.47 4.66 6.69
N SER A 25 1.70 4.21 5.69
CA SER A 25 0.88 5.01 4.78
C SER A 25 1.66 5.79 3.72
N SER A 26 1.77 5.22 2.52
CA SER A 26 2.33 5.89 1.34
C SER A 26 1.56 7.18 1.01
N THR A 27 0.23 7.13 1.03
CA THR A 27 -0.64 8.29 0.80
C THR A 27 -0.31 9.46 1.73
N GLY A 28 -0.11 9.19 3.03
CA GLY A 28 0.27 10.24 3.99
C GLY A 28 1.60 10.90 3.67
N HIS A 29 2.58 10.13 3.20
CA HIS A 29 3.89 10.65 2.81
C HIS A 29 3.83 11.42 1.49
N ILE A 30 3.09 10.91 0.50
CA ILE A 30 2.92 11.57 -0.80
C ILE A 30 2.19 12.90 -0.64
N ILE A 31 1.13 12.99 0.16
CA ILE A 31 0.43 14.25 0.45
C ILE A 31 1.38 15.25 1.11
N LEU A 32 2.17 14.82 2.10
CA LEU A 32 3.13 15.71 2.74
C LEU A 32 4.24 16.13 1.77
N LEU A 33 4.72 15.22 0.93
CA LEU A 33 5.73 15.53 -0.07
C LEU A 33 5.23 16.54 -1.11
N ASP A 34 3.98 16.37 -1.57
CA ASP A 34 3.35 17.25 -2.57
C ASP A 34 3.15 18.68 -2.05
N GLU A 35 3.02 18.88 -0.74
CA GLU A 35 2.97 20.23 -0.15
C GLU A 35 4.26 21.03 -0.40
N PHE A 36 5.40 20.38 -0.46
CA PHE A 36 6.72 21.02 -0.63
C PHE A 36 7.31 20.86 -2.03
N ILE A 37 6.98 19.77 -2.69
CA ILE A 37 7.61 19.37 -3.97
C ILE A 37 6.52 18.92 -4.94
N ARG A 38 5.81 19.90 -5.52
CA ARG A 38 4.75 19.64 -6.50
C ARG A 38 5.32 19.33 -7.88
N LEU A 39 4.76 18.29 -8.52
CA LEU A 39 4.96 18.07 -9.95
C LEU A 39 4.24 19.19 -10.73
N ASN A 40 4.93 19.78 -11.71
CA ASN A 40 4.34 20.78 -12.60
C ASN A 40 3.62 20.06 -13.76
N ALA A 41 2.45 19.52 -13.48
CA ALA A 41 1.62 18.78 -14.41
C ALA A 41 0.13 18.99 -14.06
N SER A 42 -0.76 18.55 -14.96
CA SER A 42 -2.21 18.60 -14.70
C SER A 42 -2.62 17.72 -13.50
N GLU A 43 -3.73 18.01 -12.86
CA GLU A 43 -4.22 17.21 -11.73
C GLU A 43 -4.59 15.79 -12.18
N GLU A 44 -5.10 15.63 -13.40
CA GLU A 44 -5.37 14.33 -14.02
C GLU A 44 -4.10 13.50 -14.18
N PHE A 45 -3.00 14.13 -14.65
CA PHE A 45 -1.71 13.46 -14.75
C PHE A 45 -1.16 13.07 -13.38
N LYS A 46 -1.22 13.95 -12.38
CA LYS A 46 -0.77 13.67 -11.01
C LYS A 46 -1.55 12.51 -10.39
N SER A 47 -2.87 12.51 -10.56
CA SER A 47 -3.72 11.41 -10.09
C SER A 47 -3.34 10.08 -10.73
N MET A 48 -3.11 10.07 -12.05
CA MET A 48 -2.63 8.89 -12.77
C MET A 48 -1.21 8.51 -12.35
N PHE A 49 -0.28 9.47 -12.24
CA PHE A 49 1.10 9.25 -11.84
C PHE A 49 1.19 8.53 -10.49
N ASN A 50 0.47 9.02 -9.48
CA ASN A 50 0.47 8.43 -8.14
C ASN A 50 0.01 6.97 -8.13
N VAL A 51 -0.93 6.61 -9.01
CA VAL A 51 -1.42 5.23 -9.10
C VAL A 51 -0.48 4.34 -9.94
N VAL A 52 0.12 4.89 -10.99
CA VAL A 52 1.01 4.12 -11.88
C VAL A 52 2.37 3.84 -11.23
N ILE A 53 2.91 4.74 -10.41
CA ILE A 53 4.14 4.42 -9.65
C ILE A 53 3.93 3.27 -8.67
N GLN A 54 2.70 3.05 -8.17
CA GLN A 54 2.32 1.86 -7.39
C GLN A 54 2.44 0.58 -8.20
N LEU A 55 2.18 0.60 -9.52
CA LEU A 55 2.40 -0.57 -10.37
C LEU A 55 3.88 -0.98 -10.40
N GLY A 56 4.80 0.00 -10.38
CA GLY A 56 6.21 -0.27 -10.19
C GLY A 56 6.48 -1.03 -8.89
N ALA A 57 5.89 -0.56 -7.79
CA ALA A 57 5.99 -1.23 -6.50
C ALA A 57 5.44 -2.67 -6.54
N ILE A 58 4.28 -2.90 -7.16
CA ILE A 58 3.67 -4.24 -7.29
C ILE A 58 4.56 -5.20 -8.08
N LEU A 59 5.20 -4.74 -9.15
CA LEU A 59 6.12 -5.58 -9.93
C LEU A 59 7.23 -6.14 -9.05
N ALA A 60 7.68 -5.40 -8.03
CA ALA A 60 8.66 -5.90 -7.07
C ALA A 60 8.14 -7.11 -6.27
N VAL A 61 6.88 -7.12 -5.85
CA VAL A 61 6.27 -8.29 -5.19
C VAL A 61 6.23 -9.47 -6.14
N ILE A 62 5.77 -9.26 -7.37
CA ILE A 62 5.68 -10.33 -8.37
C ILE A 62 7.06 -10.95 -8.60
N VAL A 63 8.10 -10.14 -8.72
CA VAL A 63 9.47 -10.61 -8.95
C VAL A 63 10.01 -11.35 -7.71
N ILE A 64 9.89 -10.76 -6.50
CA ILE A 64 10.43 -11.37 -5.26
C ILE A 64 9.74 -12.69 -4.95
N PHE A 65 8.43 -12.76 -5.14
CA PHE A 65 7.62 -13.94 -4.80
C PHE A 65 7.24 -14.77 -6.02
N PHE A 66 7.92 -14.57 -7.18
CA PHE A 66 7.56 -15.21 -8.44
C PHE A 66 7.37 -16.72 -8.32
N HIS A 67 8.35 -17.44 -7.77
CA HIS A 67 8.24 -18.88 -7.59
C HIS A 67 7.11 -19.29 -6.64
N LYS A 68 6.79 -18.47 -5.65
CA LYS A 68 5.67 -18.73 -4.75
C LYS A 68 4.33 -18.52 -5.47
N LEU A 69 4.20 -17.47 -6.26
CA LEU A 69 2.97 -17.02 -6.91
C LEU A 69 2.67 -17.71 -8.26
N ASN A 70 3.69 -18.26 -8.93
CA ASN A 70 3.53 -18.89 -10.24
C ASN A 70 2.94 -20.33 -10.12
N PRO A 71 1.65 -20.56 -10.49
CA PRO A 71 1.04 -21.88 -10.47
C PRO A 71 1.51 -22.79 -11.62
N PHE A 72 2.13 -22.20 -12.65
CA PHE A 72 2.62 -22.93 -13.84
C PHE A 72 4.07 -23.38 -13.71
N ASP A 73 4.74 -23.11 -12.59
CA ASP A 73 6.13 -23.50 -12.38
C ASP A 73 6.31 -25.02 -12.58
N PRO A 74 7.10 -25.44 -13.59
CA PRO A 74 7.30 -26.87 -13.89
C PRO A 74 7.97 -27.63 -12.74
N LYS A 75 8.69 -26.92 -11.85
CA LYS A 75 9.36 -27.52 -10.69
C LYS A 75 8.42 -27.81 -9.51
N LYS A 76 7.17 -27.32 -9.57
CA LYS A 76 6.18 -27.59 -8.53
C LYS A 76 5.48 -28.94 -8.76
N SER A 77 5.29 -29.70 -7.67
CA SER A 77 4.41 -30.87 -7.68
C SER A 77 2.95 -30.46 -7.91
N PRO A 78 2.07 -31.36 -8.38
CA PRO A 78 0.65 -31.06 -8.57
C PRO A 78 -0.02 -30.48 -7.31
N ALA A 79 0.31 -31.01 -6.13
CA ALA A 79 -0.21 -30.52 -4.86
C ALA A 79 0.23 -29.06 -4.58
N LYS A 80 1.48 -28.69 -4.88
CA LYS A 80 1.98 -27.32 -4.74
C LYS A 80 1.35 -26.36 -5.76
N LYS A 81 1.08 -26.82 -6.99
CA LYS A 81 0.36 -26.02 -7.98
C LYS A 81 -1.06 -25.73 -7.52
N ASN A 82 -1.77 -26.75 -7.05
CA ASN A 82 -3.11 -26.59 -6.50
C ASN A 82 -3.14 -25.63 -5.28
N ALA A 83 -2.18 -25.76 -4.36
CA ALA A 83 -2.05 -24.83 -3.24
C ALA A 83 -1.82 -23.37 -3.71
N THR A 84 -1.05 -23.17 -4.80
CA THR A 84 -0.83 -21.84 -5.39
C THR A 84 -2.12 -21.28 -5.98
N TRP A 85 -2.90 -22.08 -6.72
CA TRP A 85 -4.21 -21.66 -7.21
C TRP A 85 -5.18 -21.33 -6.09
N MET A 86 -5.22 -22.16 -5.04
CA MET A 86 -6.06 -21.92 -3.88
C MET A 86 -5.68 -20.63 -3.15
N LEU A 87 -4.39 -20.30 -3.07
CA LEU A 87 -3.93 -19.02 -2.54
C LEU A 87 -4.45 -17.85 -3.39
N TRP A 88 -4.35 -17.94 -4.72
CA TRP A 88 -4.88 -16.90 -5.61
C TRP A 88 -6.40 -16.73 -5.49
N PHE A 89 -7.16 -17.81 -5.40
CA PHE A 89 -8.61 -17.72 -5.20
C PHE A 89 -8.95 -17.03 -3.88
N LYS A 90 -8.23 -17.34 -2.79
CA LYS A 90 -8.40 -16.64 -1.49
C LYS A 90 -8.03 -15.16 -1.58
N VAL A 91 -6.95 -14.82 -2.27
CA VAL A 91 -6.53 -13.43 -2.51
C VAL A 91 -7.60 -12.68 -3.31
N CYS A 92 -8.06 -13.24 -4.42
CA CYS A 92 -9.12 -12.61 -5.23
C CYS A 92 -10.44 -12.45 -4.46
N ALA A 93 -10.84 -13.44 -3.68
CA ALA A 93 -12.03 -13.34 -2.85
C ALA A 93 -11.88 -12.26 -1.76
N ALA A 94 -10.71 -12.21 -1.12
CA ALA A 94 -10.44 -11.26 -0.04
C ALA A 94 -10.50 -9.78 -0.49
N ILE A 95 -10.22 -9.48 -1.75
CA ILE A 95 -10.29 -8.09 -2.25
C ILE A 95 -11.72 -7.64 -2.61
N ILE A 96 -12.68 -8.57 -2.74
CA ILE A 96 -14.05 -8.23 -3.17
C ILE A 96 -14.70 -7.19 -2.25
N PRO A 97 -14.70 -7.34 -0.89
CA PRO A 97 -15.33 -6.35 -0.02
C PRO A 97 -14.79 -4.93 -0.23
N SER A 98 -13.47 -4.77 -0.27
CA SER A 98 -12.84 -3.47 -0.46
C SER A 98 -13.02 -2.93 -1.89
N GLY A 99 -13.09 -3.81 -2.89
CA GLY A 99 -13.40 -3.43 -4.25
C GLY A 99 -14.81 -2.86 -4.41
N VAL A 100 -15.79 -3.53 -3.80
CA VAL A 100 -17.19 -3.05 -3.82
C VAL A 100 -17.32 -1.71 -3.09
N VAL A 101 -16.77 -1.61 -1.87
CA VAL A 101 -16.82 -0.35 -1.11
C VAL A 101 -16.04 0.77 -1.80
N GLY A 102 -14.88 0.45 -2.40
CA GLY A 102 -14.08 1.41 -3.17
C GLY A 102 -14.86 1.97 -4.36
N ILE A 103 -15.44 1.13 -5.21
CA ILE A 103 -16.22 1.57 -6.38
C ILE A 103 -17.39 2.49 -5.97
N LEU A 104 -18.03 2.21 -4.83
CA LEU A 104 -19.20 2.97 -4.37
C LEU A 104 -18.84 4.30 -3.69
N PHE A 105 -17.69 4.38 -3.02
CA PHE A 105 -17.38 5.48 -2.11
C PHE A 105 -16.04 6.21 -2.40
N ASP A 106 -15.26 5.76 -3.41
CA ASP A 106 -13.94 6.34 -3.73
C ASP A 106 -14.00 7.85 -3.95
N ASP A 107 -14.89 8.30 -4.84
CA ASP A 107 -15.02 9.72 -5.18
C ASP A 107 -15.46 10.56 -3.96
N TRP A 108 -16.32 10.03 -3.10
CA TRP A 108 -16.73 10.70 -1.86
C TRP A 108 -15.58 10.79 -0.86
N MET A 109 -14.84 9.70 -0.68
CA MET A 109 -13.69 9.66 0.24
C MET A 109 -12.54 10.55 -0.26
N GLU A 110 -12.27 10.56 -1.56
CA GLU A 110 -11.28 11.45 -2.17
C GLU A 110 -11.64 12.91 -1.89
N ALA A 111 -12.90 13.30 -2.10
CA ALA A 111 -13.36 14.67 -1.90
C ALA A 111 -13.35 15.15 -0.43
N HIS A 112 -13.61 14.26 0.54
CA HIS A 112 -13.83 14.68 1.94
C HIS A 112 -12.70 14.29 2.89
N LEU A 113 -11.96 13.23 2.60
CA LEU A 113 -10.97 12.65 3.52
C LEU A 113 -9.52 12.80 3.05
N GLN A 114 -9.28 13.15 1.79
CA GLN A 114 -7.92 13.27 1.24
C GLN A 114 -7.28 14.62 1.57
N THR A 115 -7.47 15.08 2.80
CA THR A 115 -6.88 16.30 3.34
C THR A 115 -5.94 15.98 4.50
N GLY A 116 -5.04 16.92 4.84
CA GLY A 116 -3.99 16.68 5.82
C GLY A 116 -4.49 16.26 7.21
N ILE A 117 -5.60 16.85 7.68
CA ILE A 117 -6.13 16.57 9.04
C ILE A 117 -6.70 15.15 9.17
N PRO A 118 -7.62 14.67 8.32
CA PRO A 118 -8.09 13.28 8.36
C PRO A 118 -6.95 12.26 8.22
N VAL A 119 -5.99 12.53 7.33
CA VAL A 119 -4.81 11.66 7.14
C VAL A 119 -3.96 11.60 8.41
N ALA A 120 -3.72 12.74 9.07
CA ALA A 120 -2.97 12.79 10.31
C ALA A 120 -3.67 12.03 11.46
N ILE A 121 -4.98 12.19 11.58
CA ILE A 121 -5.79 11.45 12.56
C ILE A 121 -5.70 9.93 12.29
N ALA A 122 -5.87 9.51 11.05
CA ALA A 122 -5.76 8.11 10.67
C ALA A 122 -4.37 7.54 10.97
N LEU A 123 -3.29 8.29 10.69
CA LEU A 123 -1.92 7.91 11.05
C LEU A 123 -1.78 7.65 12.55
N ILE A 124 -2.27 8.57 13.40
CA ILE A 124 -2.17 8.45 14.87
C ILE A 124 -2.99 7.27 15.37
N VAL A 125 -4.27 7.17 14.96
CA VAL A 125 -5.18 6.10 15.40
C VAL A 125 -4.61 4.72 15.08
N TYR A 126 -4.15 4.51 13.83
CA TYR A 126 -3.55 3.23 13.44
C TYR A 126 -2.16 3.03 14.05
N GLY A 127 -1.41 4.09 14.31
CA GLY A 127 -0.17 4.01 15.07
C GLY A 127 -0.40 3.44 16.47
N VAL A 128 -1.39 3.96 17.19
CA VAL A 128 -1.81 3.44 18.50
C VAL A 128 -2.33 2.00 18.38
N ALA A 129 -3.15 1.71 17.36
CA ALA A 129 -3.68 0.37 17.15
C ALA A 129 -2.56 -0.67 16.96
N PHE A 130 -1.53 -0.36 16.17
CA PHE A 130 -0.36 -1.25 16.02
C PHE A 130 0.34 -1.54 17.35
N ILE A 131 0.57 -0.52 18.18
CA ILE A 131 1.22 -0.69 19.47
C ILE A 131 0.37 -1.57 20.41
N LEU A 132 -0.95 -1.31 20.47
CA LEU A 132 -1.86 -2.07 21.33
C LEU A 132 -1.99 -3.53 20.89
N VAL A 133 -2.13 -3.79 19.59
CA VAL A 133 -2.26 -5.14 19.04
C VAL A 133 -0.96 -5.93 19.25
N GLU A 134 0.19 -5.31 19.00
CA GLU A 134 1.48 -5.97 19.24
C GLU A 134 1.72 -6.25 20.72
N LYS A 135 1.35 -5.32 21.63
CA LYS A 135 1.43 -5.54 23.06
C LYS A 135 0.52 -6.69 23.52
N ARG A 136 -0.71 -6.76 23.01
CA ARG A 136 -1.65 -7.85 23.29
C ARG A 136 -1.13 -9.22 22.84
N ASN A 137 -0.42 -9.26 21.70
CA ASN A 137 0.09 -10.50 21.12
C ASN A 137 1.53 -10.84 21.57
N ALA A 138 2.11 -10.05 22.48
CA ALA A 138 3.45 -10.32 22.99
C ALA A 138 3.49 -11.68 23.70
N GLY A 139 4.45 -12.51 23.33
CA GLY A 139 4.61 -13.86 23.88
C GLY A 139 3.63 -14.92 23.34
N THR A 140 2.64 -14.55 22.52
CA THR A 140 1.71 -15.52 21.93
C THR A 140 2.27 -16.13 20.66
N GLN A 141 2.13 -17.45 20.53
CA GLN A 141 2.46 -18.15 19.29
C GLN A 141 1.33 -17.92 18.26
N PRO A 142 1.65 -17.59 17.01
CA PRO A 142 0.63 -17.39 16.00
C PRO A 142 -0.09 -18.71 15.68
N ARG A 143 -1.42 -18.67 15.56
CA ARG A 143 -2.24 -19.80 15.14
C ARG A 143 -1.93 -20.24 13.71
N ILE A 144 -1.65 -19.29 12.83
CA ILE A 144 -1.36 -19.49 11.41
C ILE A 144 0.05 -18.95 11.11
N GLY A 145 1.01 -19.84 10.95
CA GLY A 145 2.43 -19.49 10.76
C GLY A 145 2.84 -19.27 9.29
N ARG A 146 2.12 -19.82 8.33
CA ARG A 146 2.47 -19.77 6.90
C ARG A 146 1.30 -19.24 6.07
N VAL A 147 1.59 -18.50 5.01
CA VAL A 147 0.56 -17.94 4.12
C VAL A 147 -0.34 -19.00 3.48
N TRP A 148 0.16 -20.20 3.27
CA TRP A 148 -0.58 -21.33 2.73
C TRP A 148 -1.66 -21.88 3.66
N ASP A 149 -1.49 -21.69 4.97
CA ASP A 149 -2.36 -22.23 6.01
C ASP A 149 -3.51 -21.25 6.34
N ILE A 150 -3.55 -20.06 5.71
CA ILE A 150 -4.66 -19.12 5.84
C ILE A 150 -5.91 -19.77 5.24
N ASP A 151 -6.94 -19.95 6.07
CA ASP A 151 -8.23 -20.48 5.65
C ASP A 151 -9.11 -19.41 4.97
N TRP A 152 -10.21 -19.82 4.36
CA TRP A 152 -11.12 -18.92 3.66
C TRP A 152 -11.71 -17.84 4.55
N LYS A 153 -12.12 -18.22 5.77
CA LYS A 153 -12.70 -17.27 6.75
C LYS A 153 -11.68 -16.20 7.12
N THR A 154 -10.45 -16.61 7.44
CA THR A 154 -9.38 -15.69 7.78
C THR A 154 -9.03 -14.78 6.60
N ALA A 155 -8.95 -15.31 5.38
CA ALA A 155 -8.69 -14.53 4.17
C ALA A 155 -9.76 -13.45 3.95
N MET A 156 -11.05 -13.80 4.05
CA MET A 156 -12.17 -12.87 3.89
C MET A 156 -12.17 -11.80 4.99
N LEU A 157 -11.86 -12.16 6.23
CA LEU A 157 -11.76 -11.21 7.33
C LEU A 157 -10.58 -10.23 7.14
N ILE A 158 -9.42 -10.71 6.67
CA ILE A 158 -8.31 -9.81 6.29
C ILE A 158 -8.76 -8.87 5.18
N GLY A 159 -9.52 -9.36 4.21
CA GLY A 159 -10.13 -8.57 3.15
C GLY A 159 -11.10 -7.50 3.69
N ALA A 160 -11.91 -7.83 4.69
CA ALA A 160 -12.77 -6.85 5.36
C ALA A 160 -11.96 -5.75 6.05
N PHE A 161 -10.81 -6.09 6.67
CA PHE A 161 -9.87 -5.08 7.19
C PHE A 161 -9.32 -4.18 6.09
N GLN A 162 -9.18 -4.65 4.85
CA GLN A 162 -8.76 -3.81 3.73
C GLN A 162 -9.74 -2.67 3.45
N CYS A 163 -11.05 -2.81 3.74
CA CYS A 163 -12.00 -1.71 3.56
C CYS A 163 -11.60 -0.47 4.37
N LEU A 164 -10.96 -0.65 5.52
CA LEU A 164 -10.48 0.46 6.35
C LEU A 164 -9.39 1.29 5.65
N SER A 165 -8.67 0.68 4.71
CA SER A 165 -7.61 1.38 3.96
C SER A 165 -8.13 2.37 2.92
N LEU A 166 -9.43 2.36 2.65
CA LEU A 166 -10.07 3.35 1.79
C LEU A 166 -10.08 4.74 2.46
N VAL A 167 -10.00 4.78 3.80
CA VAL A 167 -9.76 6.05 4.52
C VAL A 167 -8.29 6.45 4.33
N PRO A 168 -8.01 7.59 3.69
CA PRO A 168 -6.64 8.07 3.47
C PRO A 168 -5.86 8.21 4.78
N GLY A 169 -4.59 7.83 4.76
CA GLY A 169 -3.77 7.80 5.97
C GLY A 169 -3.76 6.46 6.71
N THR A 170 -4.77 5.60 6.52
CA THR A 170 -4.85 4.29 7.17
C THR A 170 -3.74 3.33 6.74
N SER A 171 -3.34 3.35 5.48
CA SER A 171 -2.44 2.39 4.82
C SER A 171 -3.10 1.03 4.51
N ARG A 172 -3.05 0.62 3.26
CA ARG A 172 -3.55 -0.68 2.82
C ARG A 172 -2.78 -1.83 3.50
N SER A 173 -1.45 -1.82 3.41
CA SER A 173 -0.62 -2.80 4.10
C SER A 173 -0.80 -2.73 5.62
N GLY A 174 -0.96 -1.52 6.17
CA GLY A 174 -1.22 -1.33 7.60
C GLY A 174 -2.49 -2.01 8.07
N SER A 175 -3.63 -1.78 7.43
CA SER A 175 -4.92 -2.37 7.85
C SER A 175 -4.95 -3.88 7.68
N THR A 176 -4.46 -4.40 6.56
CA THR A 176 -4.48 -5.85 6.29
C THR A 176 -3.51 -6.62 7.19
N ILE A 177 -2.30 -6.08 7.46
CA ILE A 177 -1.35 -6.70 8.38
C ILE A 177 -1.88 -6.66 9.81
N LEU A 178 -2.43 -5.53 10.25
CA LEU A 178 -3.04 -5.41 11.58
C LEU A 178 -4.19 -6.40 11.75
N GLY A 179 -5.08 -6.49 10.76
CA GLY A 179 -6.16 -7.46 10.73
C GLY A 179 -5.67 -8.91 10.78
N ALA A 180 -4.62 -9.24 10.02
CA ALA A 180 -4.02 -10.57 10.03
C ALA A 180 -3.48 -10.94 11.42
N ILE A 181 -2.77 -10.02 12.08
CA ILE A 181 -2.23 -10.23 13.43
C ILE A 181 -3.36 -10.42 14.45
N LEU A 182 -4.43 -9.61 14.39
CA LEU A 182 -5.60 -9.73 15.25
C LEU A 182 -6.31 -11.09 15.10
N LEU A 183 -6.28 -11.66 13.89
CA LEU A 183 -6.84 -12.97 13.57
C LEU A 183 -5.91 -14.15 13.91
N GLY A 184 -4.77 -13.88 14.55
CA GLY A 184 -3.80 -14.91 14.95
C GLY A 184 -2.88 -15.38 13.82
N VAL A 185 -2.75 -14.62 12.74
CA VAL A 185 -1.78 -14.88 11.66
C VAL A 185 -0.42 -14.29 12.05
N GLY A 186 0.63 -15.06 11.86
CA GLY A 186 2.00 -14.61 12.14
C GLY A 186 2.42 -13.44 11.24
N ARG A 187 3.27 -12.56 11.76
CA ARG A 187 3.71 -11.32 11.10
C ARG A 187 4.18 -11.54 9.66
N SER A 188 5.05 -12.53 9.43
CA SER A 188 5.55 -12.84 8.08
C SER A 188 4.44 -13.33 7.14
N ALA A 189 3.57 -14.23 7.61
CA ALA A 189 2.47 -14.75 6.81
C ALA A 189 1.42 -13.69 6.49
N GLY A 190 1.10 -12.83 7.46
CA GLY A 190 0.20 -11.70 7.29
C GLY A 190 0.76 -10.66 6.30
N SER A 191 2.05 -10.34 6.39
CA SER A 191 2.72 -9.45 5.44
C SER A 191 2.71 -10.02 4.02
N GLU A 192 3.07 -11.31 3.85
CA GLU A 192 3.00 -11.97 2.53
C GLU A 192 1.59 -11.90 1.95
N PHE A 193 0.57 -12.27 2.73
CA PHE A 193 -0.82 -12.25 2.26
C PHE A 193 -1.29 -10.84 1.89
N SER A 194 -0.94 -9.85 2.71
CA SER A 194 -1.16 -8.43 2.41
C SER A 194 -0.54 -8.01 1.08
N PHE A 195 0.73 -8.40 0.83
CA PHE A 195 1.41 -8.09 -0.43
C PHE A 195 0.76 -8.79 -1.63
N PHE A 196 0.28 -10.02 -1.46
CA PHE A 196 -0.40 -10.73 -2.55
C PHE A 196 -1.76 -10.10 -2.85
N MET A 197 -2.50 -9.65 -1.85
CA MET A 197 -3.73 -8.88 -2.05
C MET A 197 -3.48 -7.55 -2.78
N ALA A 198 -2.30 -6.93 -2.60
CA ALA A 198 -1.94 -5.71 -3.31
C ALA A 198 -1.97 -5.87 -4.82
N ILE A 199 -1.56 -7.04 -5.34
CA ILE A 199 -1.43 -7.26 -6.78
C ILE A 199 -2.76 -7.00 -7.50
N PRO A 200 -3.84 -7.75 -7.24
CA PRO A 200 -5.10 -7.50 -7.93
C PRO A 200 -5.78 -6.18 -7.51
N THR A 201 -5.62 -5.72 -6.26
CA THR A 201 -6.21 -4.46 -5.79
C THR A 201 -5.65 -3.27 -6.57
N MET A 202 -4.33 -3.15 -6.66
CA MET A 202 -3.70 -2.00 -7.32
C MET A 202 -3.76 -2.09 -8.83
N LEU A 203 -3.72 -3.30 -9.41
CA LEU A 203 -4.00 -3.48 -10.84
C LEU A 203 -5.41 -2.98 -11.19
N GLY A 204 -6.41 -3.32 -10.36
CA GLY A 204 -7.78 -2.84 -10.52
C GLY A 204 -7.88 -1.31 -10.38
N ALA A 205 -7.30 -0.74 -9.33
CA ALA A 205 -7.30 0.71 -9.11
C ALA A 205 -6.61 1.46 -10.26
N SER A 206 -5.44 0.95 -10.71
CA SER A 206 -4.70 1.54 -11.84
C SER A 206 -5.48 1.45 -13.15
N ALA A 207 -6.19 0.34 -13.40
CA ALA A 207 -7.03 0.21 -14.59
C ALA A 207 -8.18 1.21 -14.58
N ILE A 208 -8.85 1.42 -13.43
CA ILE A 208 -9.94 2.38 -13.29
C ILE A 208 -9.43 3.82 -13.48
N LYS A 209 -8.35 4.22 -12.79
CA LYS A 209 -7.79 5.58 -12.92
C LYS A 209 -7.21 5.83 -14.32
N GLY A 210 -6.54 4.84 -14.91
CA GLY A 210 -6.07 4.91 -16.29
C GLY A 210 -7.21 5.06 -17.31
N LEU A 211 -8.31 4.34 -17.12
CA LEU A 211 -9.51 4.48 -17.95
C LEU A 211 -10.16 5.87 -17.77
N LYS A 212 -10.30 6.35 -16.52
CA LYS A 212 -10.80 7.72 -16.25
C LYS A 212 -9.92 8.77 -16.96
N PHE A 213 -8.59 8.61 -16.92
CA PHE A 213 -7.67 9.50 -17.64
C PHE A 213 -7.88 9.47 -19.15
N LEU A 214 -8.02 8.29 -19.76
CA LEU A 214 -8.27 8.18 -21.21
C LEU A 214 -9.61 8.80 -21.62
N VAL A 215 -10.65 8.60 -20.83
CA VAL A 215 -12.00 9.13 -21.11
C VAL A 215 -12.09 10.65 -20.90
N SER A 216 -11.26 11.22 -20.02
CA SER A 216 -11.22 12.68 -19.81
C SER A 216 -10.71 13.47 -21.03
N GLY A 217 -10.17 12.78 -22.03
CA GLY A 217 -9.52 13.43 -23.18
C GLY A 217 -8.17 14.04 -22.86
N ALA A 218 -7.68 13.87 -21.63
CA ALA A 218 -6.34 14.30 -21.26
C ALA A 218 -5.29 13.49 -22.04
N ALA A 219 -4.27 14.17 -22.51
CA ALA A 219 -3.13 13.54 -23.16
C ALA A 219 -1.86 14.04 -22.47
N PHE A 220 -0.89 13.19 -22.34
CA PHE A 220 0.41 13.59 -21.83
C PHE A 220 1.47 13.56 -22.93
N GLY A 221 2.39 14.54 -22.87
CA GLY A 221 3.50 14.64 -23.80
C GLY A 221 4.65 13.68 -23.46
N PHE A 222 5.65 13.63 -24.32
CA PHE A 222 6.84 12.81 -24.12
C PHE A 222 7.53 13.09 -22.78
N GLY A 223 7.55 14.35 -22.34
CA GLY A 223 8.13 14.74 -21.05
C GLY A 223 7.42 14.09 -19.85
N GLU A 224 6.09 14.09 -19.84
CA GLU A 224 5.28 13.46 -18.79
C GLU A 224 5.40 11.94 -18.85
N PHE A 225 5.50 11.36 -20.04
CA PHE A 225 5.81 9.93 -20.19
C PHE A 225 7.14 9.55 -19.54
N VAL A 226 8.19 10.34 -19.76
CA VAL A 226 9.50 10.10 -19.12
C VAL A 226 9.40 10.23 -17.60
N ILE A 227 8.72 11.26 -17.09
CA ILE A 227 8.47 11.45 -15.64
C ILE A 227 7.77 10.23 -15.04
N LEU A 228 6.71 9.74 -15.69
CA LEU A 228 5.97 8.57 -15.27
C LEU A 228 6.82 7.31 -15.23
N MET A 229 7.59 7.06 -16.30
CA MET A 229 8.47 5.89 -16.38
C MET A 229 9.59 5.94 -15.34
N VAL A 230 10.20 7.09 -15.12
CA VAL A 230 11.24 7.27 -14.09
C VAL A 230 10.69 6.99 -12.70
N GLY A 231 9.56 7.60 -12.34
CA GLY A 231 8.90 7.35 -11.05
C GLY A 231 8.58 5.87 -10.83
N THR A 232 8.04 5.21 -11.86
CA THR A 232 7.67 3.78 -11.83
C THR A 232 8.89 2.87 -11.66
N VAL A 233 9.97 3.10 -12.42
CA VAL A 233 11.20 2.30 -12.34
C VAL A 233 11.88 2.49 -10.98
N VAL A 234 11.95 3.72 -10.49
CA VAL A 234 12.52 4.01 -9.16
C VAL A 234 11.69 3.34 -8.07
N SER A 235 10.36 3.44 -8.12
CA SER A 235 9.46 2.78 -7.19
C SER A 235 9.67 1.26 -7.18
N PHE A 236 9.81 0.64 -8.35
CA PHE A 236 10.13 -0.79 -8.47
C PHE A 236 11.45 -1.16 -7.77
N ILE A 237 12.54 -0.44 -8.10
CA ILE A 237 13.88 -0.75 -7.55
C ILE A 237 13.90 -0.58 -6.04
N VAL A 238 13.34 0.52 -5.55
CA VAL A 238 13.28 0.81 -4.11
C VAL A 238 12.38 -0.20 -3.38
N SER A 239 11.26 -0.59 -3.97
CA SER A 239 10.36 -1.63 -3.43
C SER A 239 11.05 -2.98 -3.30
N MET A 240 11.94 -3.36 -4.24
CA MET A 240 12.72 -4.60 -4.15
C MET A 240 13.56 -4.64 -2.87
N VAL A 241 14.12 -3.51 -2.46
CA VAL A 241 14.92 -3.37 -1.23
C VAL A 241 14.00 -3.32 -0.01
N ALA A 242 12.95 -2.49 -0.06
CA ALA A 242 12.02 -2.28 1.05
C ALA A 242 11.31 -3.58 1.47
N ILE A 243 10.80 -4.36 0.51
CA ILE A 243 10.11 -5.64 0.78
C ILE A 243 11.06 -6.63 1.44
N LYS A 244 12.29 -6.79 0.91
CA LYS A 244 13.28 -7.71 1.50
C LYS A 244 13.66 -7.24 2.91
N GLY A 245 13.88 -5.95 3.11
CA GLY A 245 14.16 -5.34 4.39
C GLY A 245 13.04 -5.60 5.40
N LEU A 246 11.79 -5.32 5.02
CA LEU A 246 10.64 -5.55 5.88
C LEU A 246 10.46 -7.02 6.23
N MET A 247 10.54 -7.93 5.25
CA MET A 247 10.41 -9.37 5.51
C MET A 247 11.49 -9.90 6.46
N ASN A 248 12.70 -9.38 6.40
CA ASN A 248 13.75 -9.71 7.35
C ASN A 248 13.49 -9.11 8.74
N TYR A 249 12.98 -7.86 8.79
CA TYR A 249 12.66 -7.18 10.03
C TYR A 249 11.55 -7.89 10.82
N VAL A 250 10.42 -8.21 10.19
CA VAL A 250 9.24 -8.77 10.86
C VAL A 250 9.43 -10.20 11.36
N ARG A 251 10.47 -10.90 10.90
CA ARG A 251 10.85 -12.21 11.45
C ARG A 251 11.38 -12.12 12.88
N LYS A 252 11.96 -10.98 13.26
CA LYS A 252 12.66 -10.80 14.55
C LYS A 252 12.04 -9.70 15.41
N HIS A 253 11.29 -8.78 14.83
CA HIS A 253 10.78 -7.59 15.49
C HIS A 253 9.26 -7.46 15.33
N SER A 254 8.65 -6.68 16.24
CA SER A 254 7.23 -6.32 16.17
C SER A 254 7.00 -5.11 15.26
N PHE A 255 5.74 -4.89 14.89
CA PHE A 255 5.34 -3.69 14.15
C PHE A 255 5.23 -2.43 15.03
N SER A 256 5.52 -2.50 16.34
CA SER A 256 5.40 -1.37 17.26
C SER A 256 6.23 -0.15 16.83
N ALA A 257 7.42 -0.36 16.27
CA ALA A 257 8.25 0.74 15.76
C ALA A 257 7.55 1.55 14.66
N PHE A 258 6.83 0.86 13.76
CA PHE A 258 6.03 1.53 12.72
C PHE A 258 4.83 2.27 13.34
N GLY A 259 4.26 1.73 14.45
CA GLY A 259 3.23 2.42 15.22
C GLY A 259 3.72 3.74 15.79
N VAL A 260 4.90 3.75 16.43
CA VAL A 260 5.54 4.97 16.95
C VAL A 260 5.82 5.97 15.83
N TYR A 261 6.40 5.49 14.72
CA TYR A 261 6.67 6.32 13.54
C TYR A 261 5.40 7.00 13.02
N ARG A 262 4.29 6.25 12.89
CA ARG A 262 2.99 6.80 12.42
C ARG A 262 2.45 7.88 13.35
N ILE A 263 2.55 7.68 14.67
CA ILE A 263 2.12 8.69 15.65
C ILE A 263 2.97 9.96 15.50
N ALA A 264 4.29 9.83 15.41
CA ALA A 264 5.18 10.96 15.21
C ALA A 264 4.89 11.70 13.89
N LEU A 265 4.77 10.97 12.78
CA LEU A 265 4.43 11.56 11.48
C LEU A 265 3.06 12.24 11.53
N GLY A 266 2.03 11.59 12.09
CA GLY A 266 0.70 12.16 12.22
C GLY A 266 0.69 13.43 13.06
N ALA A 267 1.46 13.47 14.15
CA ALA A 267 1.61 14.69 14.96
C ALA A 267 2.28 15.83 14.18
N VAL A 268 3.33 15.53 13.40
CA VAL A 268 4.00 16.53 12.53
C VAL A 268 3.03 17.06 11.46
N VAL A 269 2.31 16.16 10.78
CA VAL A 269 1.32 16.55 9.75
C VAL A 269 0.21 17.39 10.36
N LEU A 270 -0.31 17.00 11.53
CA LEU A 270 -1.36 17.74 12.22
C LEU A 270 -0.89 19.14 12.64
N ALA A 271 0.31 19.24 13.21
CA ALA A 271 0.91 20.51 13.59
C ALA A 271 1.13 21.43 12.38
N TYR A 272 1.64 20.88 11.27
CA TYR A 272 1.85 21.61 10.03
C TYR A 272 0.54 22.23 9.49
N PHE A 273 -0.51 21.43 9.34
CA PHE A 273 -1.79 21.92 8.83
C PHE A 273 -2.52 22.83 9.81
N ALA A 274 -2.38 22.63 11.13
CA ALA A 274 -2.92 23.55 12.12
C ALA A 274 -2.25 24.94 12.03
N ILE A 275 -0.93 25.00 11.92
CA ILE A 275 -0.19 26.25 11.76
C ILE A 275 -0.55 26.92 10.43
N LYS A 276 -0.61 26.17 9.32
CA LYS A 276 -0.99 26.67 8.00
C LYS A 276 -2.41 27.27 8.01
N GLY A 277 -3.37 26.64 8.70
CA GLY A 277 -4.74 27.13 8.84
C GLY A 277 -4.89 28.35 9.75
N ILE A 278 -3.94 28.60 10.66
CA ILE A 278 -3.91 29.82 11.50
C ILE A 278 -3.30 30.99 10.71
N LEU A 279 -2.38 30.71 9.78
CA LEU A 279 -1.67 31.73 8.99
C LEU A 279 -2.38 32.08 7.69
N ALA A 280 -3.40 31.32 7.27
CA ALA A 280 -4.24 31.55 6.08
C ALA A 280 -5.50 32.37 6.44
#